data_110b4dce2a50fa9cfb5288bb7ae6dcc2
#
_entry.id   110b4dce2a50fa9cfb5288bb7ae6dcc2
#
_cell.length_a   1.000
_cell.length_b   1.000
_cell.length_c   1.000
_cell.angle_alpha   90.00
_cell.angle_beta   90.00
_cell.angle_gamma   90.00
#
_symmetry.space_group_name_H-M   'P 1'
#
loop_
_entity.id
_entity.type
_entity.pdbx_description
1 polymer ?
#
loop_
_entity_poly.entity_id
_entity_poly.type
_entity_poly.pdbx_seq_one_letter_code
_entity_poly.pdbx_strand_id
1 'polypeptide(L)'
;MPRRPIIRRALAALAAASLLAPALPTAAHATQNWPLKPIRIIVPNPPAGPSDIAIRPLAAAVQKALGQPVIVENRAGANGNIGAAEVARAAADGYTWLWAMDPVLTVNKHIYKNIGYSSDAIVVLNAAARFSQTLICNPKLGFKSVKDMIDATKTRELTYATGGAGSPGHLVMESLLSTTGVKMVHIPYKGPAPAMQDLMGGQVDCGFLAAPTVLPQIQSGRVTALATSGKQRSTLMPQLPTIAESGYPEFDGTFWLFLAAPKGVPADIQKRFLEAMEVAIRSPEQQDRVKPVDIEMVGSTADLAQQKAKELSGKWEALTRKIQLKAE
;
A
#
# COMPACT_ATOMS: atom_id res chain seq x y z
N MET A 1 84.48 -23.79 -32.71
CA MET A 1 83.15 -23.85 -33.34
C MET A 1 82.17 -23.20 -32.39
N PRO A 2 81.54 -22.08 -32.74
CA PRO A 2 80.64 -21.32 -31.83
C PRO A 2 79.21 -21.84 -31.94
N ARG A 3 78.55 -22.05 -30.84
CA ARG A 3 77.10 -22.33 -30.76
C ARG A 3 76.33 -21.07 -30.46
N ARG A 4 75.36 -20.83 -31.28
CA ARG A 4 74.48 -19.70 -31.60
C ARG A 4 73.57 -19.13 -30.47
N PRO A 5 73.18 -17.87 -30.57
CA PRO A 5 72.23 -17.25 -29.72
C PRO A 5 70.83 -17.43 -30.30
N ILE A 6 70.03 -18.40 -29.91
CA ILE A 6 68.60 -18.56 -30.32
C ILE A 6 67.66 -18.20 -29.21
N ILE A 7 68.13 -17.95 -28.00
CA ILE A 7 67.24 -17.75 -26.80
C ILE A 7 66.81 -16.32 -26.62
N ARG A 8 67.37 -15.34 -27.32
CA ARG A 8 66.96 -13.90 -27.10
C ARG A 8 65.79 -13.41 -27.93
N ARG A 9 65.26 -14.16 -28.86
CA ARG A 9 64.12 -13.74 -29.70
C ARG A 9 62.76 -14.23 -29.20
N ALA A 10 62.71 -15.20 -28.29
CA ALA A 10 61.47 -15.76 -27.75
C ALA A 10 60.91 -14.97 -26.57
N LEU A 11 61.70 -14.14 -25.84
CA LEU A 11 61.24 -13.35 -24.72
C LEU A 11 60.66 -11.98 -25.12
N ALA A 12 60.89 -11.48 -26.32
CA ALA A 12 60.34 -10.21 -26.79
C ALA A 12 58.91 -10.33 -27.35
N ALA A 13 58.43 -11.52 -27.68
CA ALA A 13 57.11 -11.75 -28.26
C ALA A 13 56.02 -11.97 -27.19
N LEU A 14 56.38 -12.28 -25.92
CA LEU A 14 55.43 -12.47 -24.85
C LEU A 14 55.05 -11.17 -24.12
N ALA A 15 55.78 -10.08 -24.27
CA ALA A 15 55.52 -8.81 -23.61
C ALA A 15 54.51 -7.89 -24.37
N ALA A 16 54.19 -8.20 -25.63
CA ALA A 16 53.29 -7.39 -26.45
C ALA A 16 51.82 -7.88 -26.45
N ALA A 17 51.51 -9.04 -25.84
CA ALA A 17 50.15 -9.61 -25.84
C ALA A 17 49.30 -9.23 -24.62
N SER A 18 49.82 -8.45 -23.66
CA SER A 18 49.12 -8.14 -22.38
C SER A 18 48.35 -6.82 -22.36
N LEU A 19 48.17 -6.10 -23.46
CA LEU A 19 47.58 -4.76 -23.49
C LEU A 19 46.25 -4.63 -24.26
N LEU A 20 45.62 -5.75 -24.65
CA LEU A 20 44.25 -5.75 -25.15
C LEU A 20 43.30 -6.43 -24.14
N ALA A 21 43.14 -5.84 -22.94
CA ALA A 21 41.96 -6.12 -22.14
C ALA A 21 40.78 -5.42 -22.84
N PRO A 22 39.71 -6.13 -23.25
CA PRO A 22 38.52 -5.45 -23.73
C PRO A 22 37.98 -4.61 -22.58
N ALA A 23 37.96 -3.29 -22.76
CA ALA A 23 37.24 -2.39 -21.88
C ALA A 23 35.78 -2.82 -21.94
N LEU A 24 35.31 -3.53 -20.88
CA LEU A 24 33.89 -3.78 -20.67
C LEU A 24 33.22 -2.41 -20.64
N PRO A 25 32.21 -2.17 -21.46
CA PRO A 25 31.47 -0.91 -21.40
C PRO A 25 30.88 -0.82 -19.99
N THR A 26 31.38 0.13 -19.22
CA THR A 26 30.80 0.50 -17.94
C THR A 26 29.33 0.85 -18.17
N ALA A 27 28.42 0.21 -17.43
CA ALA A 27 26.97 0.40 -17.49
C ALA A 27 26.52 1.85 -17.15
N ALA A 28 27.42 2.82 -17.11
CA ALA A 28 27.21 4.20 -16.73
C ALA A 28 26.44 5.05 -17.78
N HIS A 29 26.26 4.55 -19.02
CA HIS A 29 25.58 5.32 -20.06
C HIS A 29 24.07 5.07 -20.20
N ALA A 30 23.52 4.02 -19.57
CA ALA A 30 22.10 3.67 -19.73
C ALA A 30 21.16 4.57 -18.89
N THR A 31 21.65 5.25 -17.86
CA THR A 31 20.83 6.01 -16.91
C THR A 31 20.57 7.46 -17.32
N GLN A 32 21.45 8.06 -18.14
CA GLN A 32 21.29 9.46 -18.58
C GLN A 32 20.03 9.70 -19.43
N ASN A 33 19.50 8.70 -20.11
CA ASN A 33 18.36 8.81 -21.02
C ASN A 33 17.08 8.13 -20.50
N TRP A 34 17.04 7.64 -19.25
CA TRP A 34 15.81 7.08 -18.68
C TRP A 34 14.78 8.20 -18.44
N PRO A 35 13.46 8.00 -18.71
CA PRO A 35 12.85 6.86 -19.37
C PRO A 35 12.80 6.97 -20.90
N LEU A 36 12.97 5.84 -21.62
CA LEU A 36 12.87 5.73 -23.08
C LEU A 36 11.64 4.97 -23.57
N LYS A 37 10.89 4.35 -22.67
CA LYS A 37 9.70 3.54 -22.94
C LYS A 37 8.64 3.79 -21.87
N PRO A 38 7.39 3.35 -22.06
CA PRO A 38 6.34 3.49 -21.06
C PRO A 38 6.73 2.89 -19.70
N ILE A 39 6.34 3.60 -18.62
CA ILE A 39 6.49 3.18 -17.24
C ILE A 39 5.18 2.55 -16.79
N ARG A 40 5.24 1.43 -16.06
CA ARG A 40 4.08 0.74 -15.49
C ARG A 40 4.02 0.95 -13.99
N ILE A 41 2.84 1.29 -13.49
CA ILE A 41 2.54 1.31 -12.05
C ILE A 41 1.50 0.24 -11.78
N ILE A 42 1.91 -0.82 -11.08
CA ILE A 42 1.02 -1.92 -10.70
C ILE A 42 0.27 -1.53 -9.43
N VAL A 43 -1.06 -1.60 -9.50
CA VAL A 43 -1.99 -1.40 -8.38
C VAL A 43 -2.57 -2.76 -8.01
N PRO A 44 -2.22 -3.36 -6.85
CA PRO A 44 -2.63 -4.72 -6.48
C PRO A 44 -4.06 -4.80 -5.94
N ASN A 45 -4.91 -3.86 -6.33
CA ASN A 45 -6.30 -3.74 -5.89
C ASN A 45 -7.24 -3.59 -7.09
N PRO A 46 -8.54 -3.88 -6.94
CA PRO A 46 -9.54 -3.59 -7.96
C PRO A 46 -9.56 -2.10 -8.34
N PRO A 47 -9.96 -1.76 -9.57
CA PRO A 47 -10.14 -0.37 -9.99
C PRO A 47 -11.24 0.33 -9.16
N ALA A 48 -11.23 1.66 -9.20
CA ALA A 48 -12.17 2.56 -8.49
C ALA A 48 -12.12 2.50 -6.96
N GLY A 49 -11.18 1.77 -6.36
CA GLY A 49 -10.89 1.85 -4.92
C GLY A 49 -9.98 3.06 -4.57
N PRO A 50 -9.78 3.35 -3.26
CA PRO A 50 -8.96 4.49 -2.81
C PRO A 50 -7.56 4.53 -3.44
N SER A 51 -6.92 3.39 -3.55
CA SER A 51 -5.60 3.24 -4.17
C SER A 51 -5.60 3.67 -5.64
N ASP A 52 -6.60 3.22 -6.40
CA ASP A 52 -6.74 3.51 -7.83
C ASP A 52 -7.09 4.98 -8.08
N ILE A 53 -8.00 5.54 -7.28
CA ILE A 53 -8.40 6.97 -7.36
C ILE A 53 -7.19 7.87 -7.11
N ALA A 54 -6.35 7.56 -6.14
CA ALA A 54 -5.20 8.37 -5.79
C ALA A 54 -4.10 8.34 -6.86
N ILE A 55 -3.81 7.17 -7.47
CA ILE A 55 -2.66 7.03 -8.35
C ILE A 55 -2.88 7.56 -9.77
N ARG A 56 -4.11 7.48 -10.31
CA ARG A 56 -4.35 7.86 -11.72
C ARG A 56 -4.00 9.32 -12.04
N PRO A 57 -4.40 10.32 -11.23
CA PRO A 57 -3.99 11.70 -11.46
C PRO A 57 -2.48 11.90 -11.25
N LEU A 58 -1.87 11.20 -10.27
CA LEU A 58 -0.42 11.23 -10.06
C LEU A 58 0.32 10.70 -11.30
N ALA A 59 -0.13 9.56 -11.85
CA ALA A 59 0.47 8.97 -13.04
C ALA A 59 0.43 9.94 -14.24
N ALA A 60 -0.68 10.66 -14.44
CA ALA A 60 -0.80 11.68 -15.48
C ALA A 60 0.19 12.85 -15.26
N ALA A 61 0.37 13.31 -14.02
CA ALA A 61 1.33 14.35 -13.69
C ALA A 61 2.79 13.89 -13.90
N VAL A 62 3.12 12.66 -13.47
CA VAL A 62 4.44 12.05 -13.66
C VAL A 62 4.73 11.84 -15.15
N GLN A 63 3.74 11.39 -15.95
CA GLN A 63 3.86 11.30 -17.41
C GLN A 63 4.26 12.63 -18.02
N LYS A 64 3.60 13.73 -17.62
CA LYS A 64 3.92 15.07 -18.08
C LYS A 64 5.35 15.50 -17.70
N ALA A 65 5.77 15.17 -16.48
CA ALA A 65 7.11 15.55 -15.99
C ALA A 65 8.23 14.74 -16.65
N LEU A 66 8.01 13.45 -16.92
CA LEU A 66 9.05 12.55 -17.46
C LEU A 66 9.02 12.43 -19.00
N GLY A 67 7.96 12.91 -19.66
CA GLY A 67 7.83 12.87 -21.13
C GLY A 67 7.58 11.48 -21.71
N GLN A 68 7.22 10.48 -20.86
CA GLN A 68 6.91 9.12 -21.30
C GLN A 68 5.58 8.66 -20.67
N PRO A 69 4.82 7.82 -21.38
CA PRO A 69 3.56 7.28 -20.85
C PRO A 69 3.75 6.60 -19.49
N VAL A 70 2.84 6.87 -18.54
CA VAL A 70 2.78 6.20 -17.22
C VAL A 70 1.45 5.46 -17.14
N ILE A 71 1.53 4.13 -17.22
CA ILE A 71 0.37 3.24 -17.35
C ILE A 71 0.05 2.64 -15.98
N VAL A 72 -1.17 2.87 -15.48
CA VAL A 72 -1.68 2.27 -14.25
C VAL A 72 -2.40 0.97 -14.58
N GLU A 73 -1.91 -0.15 -14.02
CA GLU A 73 -2.47 -1.48 -14.23
C GLU A 73 -2.96 -2.09 -12.91
N ASN A 74 -4.24 -2.43 -12.85
CA ASN A 74 -4.80 -3.12 -11.70
C ASN A 74 -4.55 -4.64 -11.79
N ARG A 75 -3.86 -5.21 -10.79
CA ARG A 75 -3.52 -6.64 -10.65
C ARG A 75 -4.02 -7.16 -9.31
N ALA A 76 -5.32 -7.23 -9.16
CA ALA A 76 -5.97 -7.67 -7.93
C ALA A 76 -5.86 -9.20 -7.72
N GLY A 77 -6.02 -9.63 -6.48
CA GLY A 77 -6.09 -11.03 -6.06
C GLY A 77 -5.17 -11.36 -4.88
N ALA A 78 -5.56 -12.34 -4.07
CA ALA A 78 -4.87 -12.78 -2.85
C ALA A 78 -4.44 -11.59 -1.95
N ASN A 79 -5.38 -10.69 -1.65
CA ASN A 79 -5.15 -9.45 -0.89
C ASN A 79 -3.97 -8.60 -1.42
N GLY A 80 -3.78 -8.58 -2.76
CA GLY A 80 -2.73 -7.81 -3.43
C GLY A 80 -1.43 -8.58 -3.68
N ASN A 81 -1.28 -9.81 -3.20
CA ASN A 81 -0.06 -10.60 -3.39
C ASN A 81 0.24 -10.86 -4.87
N ILE A 82 -0.78 -11.01 -5.74
CA ILE A 82 -0.58 -11.25 -7.17
C ILE A 82 0.16 -10.07 -7.81
N GLY A 83 -0.32 -8.85 -7.60
CA GLY A 83 0.34 -7.65 -8.16
C GLY A 83 1.70 -7.38 -7.55
N ALA A 84 1.84 -7.57 -6.23
CA ALA A 84 3.13 -7.42 -5.55
C ALA A 84 4.17 -8.45 -6.06
N ALA A 85 3.76 -9.70 -6.27
CA ALA A 85 4.64 -10.74 -6.83
C ALA A 85 5.06 -10.45 -8.29
N GLU A 86 4.20 -9.82 -9.10
CA GLU A 86 4.57 -9.34 -10.44
C GLU A 86 5.70 -8.32 -10.35
N VAL A 87 5.56 -7.32 -9.47
CA VAL A 87 6.60 -6.30 -9.28
C VAL A 87 7.89 -6.90 -8.70
N ALA A 88 7.79 -7.80 -7.71
CA ALA A 88 8.96 -8.44 -7.12
C ALA A 88 9.82 -9.23 -8.12
N ARG A 89 9.21 -9.71 -9.21
CA ARG A 89 9.90 -10.45 -10.30
C ARG A 89 10.27 -9.57 -11.49
N ALA A 90 9.84 -8.31 -11.50
CA ALA A 90 10.15 -7.40 -12.58
C ALA A 90 11.65 -7.04 -12.60
N ALA A 91 12.14 -6.67 -13.78
CA ALA A 91 13.49 -6.14 -13.91
C ALA A 91 13.66 -4.87 -13.06
N ALA A 92 14.82 -4.73 -12.41
CA ALA A 92 15.14 -3.56 -11.62
C ALA A 92 15.65 -2.40 -12.51
N ASP A 93 14.92 -2.11 -13.59
CA ASP A 93 15.27 -1.12 -14.63
C ASP A 93 14.48 0.19 -14.51
N GLY A 94 13.61 0.32 -13.49
CA GLY A 94 12.80 1.50 -13.22
C GLY A 94 11.54 1.63 -14.08
N TYR A 95 11.16 0.62 -14.87
CA TYR A 95 9.94 0.66 -15.69
C TYR A 95 8.74 -0.05 -15.08
N THR A 96 8.90 -0.68 -13.90
CA THR A 96 7.79 -1.28 -13.18
C THR A 96 7.83 -0.86 -11.71
N TRP A 97 6.75 -0.25 -11.24
CA TRP A 97 6.59 0.27 -9.88
C TRP A 97 5.36 -0.34 -9.23
N LEU A 98 5.34 -0.37 -7.91
CA LEU A 98 4.20 -0.79 -7.12
C LEU A 98 3.58 0.40 -6.41
N TRP A 99 2.27 0.54 -6.51
CA TRP A 99 1.48 1.46 -5.70
C TRP A 99 0.48 0.65 -4.88
N ALA A 100 0.74 0.48 -3.59
CA ALA A 100 -0.01 -0.45 -2.75
C ALA A 100 -0.43 0.16 -1.43
N MET A 101 -1.56 -0.31 -0.90
CA MET A 101 -1.90 -0.13 0.51
C MET A 101 -0.90 -0.90 1.38
N ASP A 102 -0.58 -0.34 2.55
CA ASP A 102 0.40 -0.91 3.48
C ASP A 102 0.16 -2.39 3.84
N PRO A 103 -1.07 -2.94 4.01
CA PRO A 103 -1.25 -4.35 4.33
C PRO A 103 -0.61 -5.32 3.34
N VAL A 104 -0.51 -4.93 2.07
CA VAL A 104 0.17 -5.77 1.05
C VAL A 104 1.62 -6.05 1.42
N LEU A 105 2.33 -5.05 1.96
CA LEU A 105 3.75 -5.10 2.29
C LEU A 105 4.03 -5.36 3.78
N THR A 106 3.06 -5.04 4.66
CA THR A 106 3.26 -5.05 6.11
C THR A 106 2.50 -6.15 6.85
N VAL A 107 1.41 -6.66 6.27
CA VAL A 107 0.53 -7.66 6.89
C VAL A 107 0.65 -9.03 6.24
N ASN A 108 0.55 -9.08 4.91
CA ASN A 108 0.37 -10.33 4.17
C ASN A 108 1.44 -11.38 4.50
N LYS A 109 2.69 -10.96 4.66
CA LYS A 109 3.80 -11.86 5.05
C LYS A 109 3.63 -12.53 6.42
N HIS A 110 2.73 -12.02 7.26
CA HIS A 110 2.45 -12.56 8.59
C HIS A 110 1.21 -13.47 8.63
N ILE A 111 0.31 -13.34 7.64
CA ILE A 111 -0.97 -14.06 7.64
C ILE A 111 -1.07 -15.12 6.54
N TYR A 112 -0.38 -14.95 5.41
CA TYR A 112 -0.36 -15.95 4.34
C TYR A 112 0.80 -16.92 4.54
N LYS A 113 0.54 -18.21 4.29
CA LYS A 113 1.59 -19.24 4.29
C LYS A 113 2.62 -18.98 3.19
N ASN A 114 2.18 -18.45 2.05
CA ASN A 114 3.03 -18.10 0.92
C ASN A 114 2.48 -16.86 0.21
N ILE A 115 3.23 -15.76 0.19
CA ILE A 115 2.87 -14.54 -0.53
C ILE A 115 3.31 -14.55 -2.00
N GLY A 116 4.03 -15.60 -2.43
CA GLY A 116 4.48 -15.76 -3.81
C GLY A 116 5.74 -15.00 -4.20
N TYR A 117 6.38 -14.29 -3.27
CA TYR A 117 7.65 -13.56 -3.47
C TYR A 117 8.42 -13.41 -2.16
N SER A 118 9.71 -13.06 -2.23
CA SER A 118 10.46 -12.70 -1.02
C SER A 118 10.12 -11.28 -0.58
N SER A 119 9.80 -11.08 0.69
CA SER A 119 9.39 -9.77 1.23
C SER A 119 10.46 -8.68 1.09
N ASP A 120 11.72 -9.04 0.91
CA ASP A 120 12.85 -8.14 0.67
C ASP A 120 13.10 -7.84 -0.82
N ALA A 121 12.34 -8.47 -1.73
CA ALA A 121 12.43 -8.22 -3.17
C ALA A 121 11.79 -6.88 -3.59
N ILE A 122 11.01 -6.24 -2.71
CA ILE A 122 10.36 -4.95 -2.94
C ILE A 122 10.85 -3.95 -1.89
N VAL A 123 11.25 -2.77 -2.35
CA VAL A 123 11.71 -1.67 -1.49
C VAL A 123 10.69 -0.56 -1.49
N VAL A 124 10.21 -0.16 -0.31
CA VAL A 124 9.32 0.99 -0.13
C VAL A 124 10.14 2.27 -0.28
N LEU A 125 9.66 3.21 -1.09
CA LEU A 125 10.40 4.41 -1.47
C LEU A 125 9.68 5.72 -1.14
N ASN A 126 8.36 5.68 -0.97
CA ASN A 126 7.58 6.85 -0.55
C ASN A 126 6.32 6.40 0.19
N ALA A 127 6.03 7.01 1.35
CA ALA A 127 4.75 6.95 2.03
C ALA A 127 3.91 8.13 1.52
N ALA A 128 3.23 7.89 0.41
CA ALA A 128 2.70 8.94 -0.44
C ALA A 128 1.38 9.54 0.06
N ALA A 129 0.54 8.70 0.66
CA ALA A 129 -0.76 9.13 1.16
C ALA A 129 -1.20 8.29 2.36
N ARG A 130 -2.19 8.82 3.10
CA ARG A 130 -2.84 8.11 4.20
C ARG A 130 -4.36 8.25 4.12
N PHE A 131 -5.06 7.30 4.70
CA PHE A 131 -6.52 7.29 4.79
C PHE A 131 -6.98 6.51 6.01
N SER A 132 -8.22 6.71 6.40
CA SER A 132 -8.86 5.98 7.50
C SER A 132 -10.05 5.16 7.01
N GLN A 133 -10.59 4.33 7.92
CA GLN A 133 -11.84 3.61 7.72
C GLN A 133 -12.92 4.23 8.61
N THR A 134 -14.16 4.13 8.21
CA THR A 134 -15.31 4.59 9.00
C THR A 134 -16.04 3.39 9.57
N LEU A 135 -16.25 3.37 10.88
CA LEU A 135 -17.12 2.42 11.56
C LEU A 135 -18.57 2.78 11.28
N ILE A 136 -19.26 1.91 10.61
CA ILE A 136 -20.68 2.03 10.28
C ILE A 136 -21.45 0.83 10.81
N CYS A 137 -22.72 1.04 11.16
CA CYS A 137 -23.63 -0.02 11.56
C CYS A 137 -24.98 0.12 10.87
N ASN A 138 -25.78 -0.96 10.84
CA ASN A 138 -27.15 -0.91 10.34
C ASN A 138 -28.01 0.00 11.23
N PRO A 139 -28.78 0.93 10.67
CA PRO A 139 -29.56 1.91 11.45
C PRO A 139 -30.59 1.29 12.39
N LYS A 140 -31.12 0.10 12.05
CA LYS A 140 -32.10 -0.63 12.89
C LYS A 140 -31.56 -1.00 14.28
N LEU A 141 -30.22 -0.98 14.47
CA LEU A 141 -29.59 -1.28 15.75
C LEU A 141 -29.74 -0.13 16.76
N GLY A 142 -29.98 1.08 16.27
CA GLY A 142 -30.16 2.26 17.11
C GLY A 142 -28.89 2.79 17.77
N PHE A 143 -27.69 2.28 17.39
CA PHE A 143 -26.42 2.74 17.96
C PHE A 143 -26.14 4.21 17.57
N LYS A 144 -25.67 4.99 18.52
CA LYS A 144 -25.29 6.39 18.36
C LYS A 144 -23.80 6.64 18.64
N SER A 145 -23.12 5.66 19.20
CA SER A 145 -21.73 5.77 19.62
C SER A 145 -21.00 4.41 19.52
N VAL A 146 -19.68 4.46 19.54
CA VAL A 146 -18.81 3.26 19.67
C VAL A 146 -19.17 2.50 20.97
N LYS A 147 -19.47 3.22 22.05
CA LYS A 147 -19.86 2.65 23.32
C LYS A 147 -21.14 1.81 23.21
N ASP A 148 -22.15 2.28 22.50
CA ASP A 148 -23.42 1.55 22.33
C ASP A 148 -23.17 0.21 21.61
N MET A 149 -22.33 0.20 20.57
CA MET A 149 -21.95 -1.02 19.87
C MET A 149 -21.23 -2.00 20.82
N ILE A 150 -20.26 -1.51 21.60
CA ILE A 150 -19.51 -2.32 22.56
C ILE A 150 -20.43 -2.86 23.64
N ASP A 151 -21.32 -2.05 24.21
CA ASP A 151 -22.26 -2.51 25.24
C ASP A 151 -23.23 -3.56 24.71
N ALA A 152 -23.67 -3.45 23.47
CA ALA A 152 -24.54 -4.43 22.83
C ALA A 152 -23.87 -5.81 22.69
N THR A 153 -22.56 -5.90 22.54
CA THR A 153 -21.84 -7.19 22.49
C THR A 153 -21.91 -7.99 23.81
N LYS A 154 -22.27 -7.35 24.93
CA LYS A 154 -22.44 -8.00 26.23
C LYS A 154 -23.72 -8.81 26.32
N THR A 155 -24.73 -8.49 25.51
CA THR A 155 -26.06 -9.07 25.55
C THR A 155 -26.43 -9.91 24.34
N ARG A 156 -25.74 -9.69 23.23
CA ARG A 156 -25.94 -10.43 21.97
C ARG A 156 -24.66 -10.55 21.18
N GLU A 157 -24.57 -11.59 20.36
CA GLU A 157 -23.51 -11.71 19.37
C GLU A 157 -23.75 -10.75 18.22
N LEU A 158 -22.76 -9.90 17.89
CA LEU A 158 -22.76 -9.01 16.76
C LEU A 158 -21.86 -9.54 15.65
N THR A 159 -22.24 -9.25 14.41
CA THR A 159 -21.45 -9.56 13.22
C THR A 159 -20.81 -8.31 12.62
N TYR A 160 -19.71 -8.48 11.91
CA TYR A 160 -19.12 -7.37 11.15
C TYR A 160 -18.64 -7.77 9.76
N ALA A 161 -18.93 -6.90 8.79
CA ALA A 161 -18.56 -7.06 7.39
C ALA A 161 -17.21 -6.42 7.09
N THR A 162 -16.44 -7.02 6.20
CA THR A 162 -15.19 -6.46 5.65
C THR A 162 -15.02 -6.78 4.18
N GLY A 163 -14.08 -6.11 3.53
CA GLY A 163 -13.70 -6.41 2.14
C GLY A 163 -12.87 -7.69 1.96
N GLY A 164 -12.75 -8.52 3.01
CA GLY A 164 -12.01 -9.79 3.02
C GLY A 164 -11.00 -9.89 4.15
N ALA A 165 -10.48 -11.10 4.39
CA ALA A 165 -9.47 -11.37 5.41
C ALA A 165 -8.19 -10.55 5.15
N GLY A 166 -7.65 -9.90 6.18
CA GLY A 166 -6.46 -9.04 6.07
C GLY A 166 -6.68 -7.70 5.38
N SER A 167 -7.92 -7.38 4.96
CA SER A 167 -8.25 -6.04 4.43
C SER A 167 -8.16 -4.97 5.52
N PRO A 168 -8.03 -3.67 5.14
CA PRO A 168 -8.01 -2.57 6.12
C PRO A 168 -9.16 -2.62 7.11
N GLY A 169 -10.40 -2.84 6.65
CA GLY A 169 -11.56 -2.95 7.52
C GLY A 169 -11.49 -4.10 8.52
N HIS A 170 -10.93 -5.24 8.10
CA HIS A 170 -10.71 -6.38 9.01
C HIS A 170 -9.69 -6.05 10.10
N LEU A 171 -8.52 -5.54 9.71
CA LEU A 171 -7.44 -5.23 10.64
C LEU A 171 -7.85 -4.17 11.68
N VAL A 172 -8.58 -3.14 11.25
CA VAL A 172 -9.07 -2.10 12.16
C VAL A 172 -10.13 -2.63 13.11
N MET A 173 -11.07 -3.45 12.62
CA MET A 173 -12.08 -4.04 13.50
C MET A 173 -11.42 -4.95 14.53
N GLU A 174 -10.54 -5.83 14.12
CA GLU A 174 -9.80 -6.71 15.05
C GLU A 174 -8.93 -5.92 16.04
N SER A 175 -8.33 -4.80 15.59
CA SER A 175 -7.64 -3.89 16.50
C SER A 175 -8.58 -3.29 17.56
N LEU A 176 -9.77 -2.87 17.16
CA LEU A 176 -10.79 -2.34 18.08
C LEU A 176 -11.27 -3.42 19.05
N LEU A 177 -11.61 -4.61 18.56
CA LEU A 177 -12.03 -5.74 19.39
C LEU A 177 -10.94 -6.17 20.39
N SER A 178 -9.69 -6.20 19.93
CA SER A 178 -8.53 -6.49 20.77
C SER A 178 -8.28 -5.44 21.87
N THR A 179 -8.57 -4.17 21.56
CA THR A 179 -8.41 -3.02 22.49
C THR A 179 -9.52 -3.00 23.52
N THR A 180 -10.75 -3.31 23.11
CA THR A 180 -11.94 -3.25 23.96
C THR A 180 -12.20 -4.54 24.72
N GLY A 181 -11.58 -5.65 24.33
CA GLY A 181 -11.77 -6.97 24.93
C GLY A 181 -13.10 -7.65 24.55
N VAL A 182 -13.87 -7.09 23.61
CA VAL A 182 -15.15 -7.66 23.14
C VAL A 182 -14.95 -8.52 21.90
N LYS A 183 -15.97 -9.31 21.55
CA LYS A 183 -15.93 -10.20 20.39
C LYS A 183 -17.10 -9.89 19.45
N MET A 184 -16.84 -10.04 18.15
CA MET A 184 -17.84 -10.01 17.08
C MET A 184 -17.49 -11.08 16.06
N VAL A 185 -18.47 -11.56 15.30
CA VAL A 185 -18.27 -12.57 14.25
C VAL A 185 -17.88 -11.89 12.94
N HIS A 186 -16.75 -12.28 12.37
CA HIS A 186 -16.27 -11.77 11.09
C HIS A 186 -17.01 -12.41 9.91
N ILE A 187 -17.56 -11.58 9.03
CA ILE A 187 -18.16 -11.98 7.73
C ILE A 187 -17.34 -11.38 6.59
N PRO A 188 -16.44 -12.16 5.97
CA PRO A 188 -15.59 -11.68 4.88
C PRO A 188 -16.34 -11.63 3.55
N TYR A 189 -16.17 -10.54 2.79
CA TYR A 189 -16.71 -10.36 1.45
C TYR A 189 -15.60 -10.22 0.39
N LYS A 190 -15.96 -10.41 -0.88
CA LYS A 190 -15.04 -10.18 -2.02
C LYS A 190 -15.03 -8.68 -2.39
N GLY A 191 -14.59 -7.83 -1.44
CA GLY A 191 -14.51 -6.38 -1.61
C GLY A 191 -15.57 -5.59 -0.82
N PRO A 192 -15.46 -4.25 -0.80
CA PRO A 192 -16.30 -3.39 0.04
C PRO A 192 -17.75 -3.26 -0.46
N ALA A 193 -18.01 -3.40 -1.77
CA ALA A 193 -19.35 -3.19 -2.31
C ALA A 193 -20.38 -4.24 -1.83
N PRO A 194 -20.14 -5.57 -1.91
CA PRO A 194 -21.06 -6.56 -1.36
C PRO A 194 -21.17 -6.47 0.17
N ALA A 195 -20.09 -6.15 0.90
CA ALA A 195 -20.13 -5.90 2.33
C ALA A 195 -21.10 -4.75 2.69
N MET A 196 -21.05 -3.65 1.95
CA MET A 196 -21.98 -2.52 2.14
C MET A 196 -23.43 -2.90 1.86
N GLN A 197 -23.69 -3.68 0.81
CA GLN A 197 -25.06 -4.12 0.47
C GLN A 197 -25.69 -4.93 1.61
N ASP A 198 -24.98 -5.91 2.15
CA ASP A 198 -25.47 -6.76 3.23
C ASP A 198 -25.60 -5.99 4.55
N LEU A 199 -24.71 -5.03 4.81
CA LEU A 199 -24.82 -4.14 5.96
C LEU A 199 -26.08 -3.25 5.86
N MET A 200 -26.36 -2.65 4.72
CA MET A 200 -27.59 -1.88 4.49
C MET A 200 -28.84 -2.77 4.60
N GLY A 201 -28.76 -4.00 4.13
CA GLY A 201 -29.81 -5.00 4.22
C GLY A 201 -30.09 -5.50 5.65
N GLY A 202 -29.13 -5.34 6.58
CA GLY A 202 -29.19 -5.86 7.94
C GLY A 202 -28.84 -7.34 8.04
N GLN A 203 -28.15 -7.91 7.04
CA GLN A 203 -27.59 -9.27 7.09
C GLN A 203 -26.33 -9.32 7.98
N VAL A 204 -25.67 -8.19 8.15
CA VAL A 204 -24.55 -7.97 9.06
C VAL A 204 -24.76 -6.68 9.84
N ASP A 205 -24.25 -6.64 11.07
CA ASP A 205 -24.53 -5.56 12.01
C ASP A 205 -23.71 -4.30 11.76
N CYS A 206 -22.39 -4.42 11.68
CA CYS A 206 -21.46 -3.30 11.56
C CYS A 206 -20.32 -3.61 10.56
N GLY A 207 -19.42 -2.65 10.35
CA GLY A 207 -18.19 -2.84 9.57
C GLY A 207 -17.34 -1.59 9.51
N PHE A 208 -16.07 -1.76 9.19
CA PHE A 208 -15.20 -0.66 8.81
C PHE A 208 -14.99 -0.66 7.29
N LEU A 209 -15.39 0.43 6.64
CA LEU A 209 -15.21 0.62 5.19
C LEU A 209 -14.67 2.03 4.90
N ALA A 210 -14.04 2.20 3.74
CA ALA A 210 -13.44 3.48 3.35
C ALA A 210 -14.49 4.52 2.95
N ALA A 211 -14.18 5.79 3.12
CA ALA A 211 -15.07 6.93 2.87
C ALA A 211 -15.79 6.90 1.51
N PRO A 212 -15.15 6.56 0.36
CA PRO A 212 -15.86 6.50 -0.93
C PRO A 212 -17.05 5.52 -0.93
N THR A 213 -16.94 4.44 -0.16
CA THR A 213 -18.00 3.43 -0.06
C THR A 213 -19.10 3.85 0.90
N VAL A 214 -18.75 4.52 2.01
CA VAL A 214 -19.70 4.79 3.10
C VAL A 214 -20.41 6.13 2.98
N LEU A 215 -19.76 7.16 2.46
CA LEU A 215 -20.25 8.53 2.50
C LEU A 215 -21.62 8.71 1.84
N PRO A 216 -21.90 8.18 0.63
CA PRO A 216 -23.23 8.27 0.01
C PRO A 216 -24.32 7.55 0.84
N GLN A 217 -23.95 6.49 1.55
CA GLN A 217 -24.89 5.69 2.34
C GLN A 217 -25.20 6.33 3.70
N ILE A 218 -24.21 7.04 4.28
CA ILE A 218 -24.40 7.87 5.48
C ILE A 218 -25.34 9.04 5.14
N GLN A 219 -25.07 9.75 4.04
CA GLN A 219 -25.88 10.90 3.60
C GLN A 219 -27.33 10.52 3.31
N SER A 220 -27.56 9.31 2.79
CA SER A 220 -28.92 8.78 2.53
C SER A 220 -29.58 8.11 3.75
N GLY A 221 -28.92 8.08 4.92
CA GLY A 221 -29.44 7.46 6.14
C GLY A 221 -29.53 5.93 6.09
N ARG A 222 -28.90 5.28 5.11
CA ARG A 222 -28.92 3.81 4.95
C ARG A 222 -27.96 3.09 5.89
N VAL A 223 -26.99 3.80 6.45
CA VAL A 223 -26.09 3.33 7.49
C VAL A 223 -25.86 4.44 8.52
N THR A 224 -25.58 4.05 9.77
CA THR A 224 -25.18 4.97 10.84
C THR A 224 -23.67 4.91 11.01
N ALA A 225 -23.00 6.05 10.87
CA ALA A 225 -21.57 6.17 11.18
C ALA A 225 -21.37 6.45 12.68
N LEU A 226 -20.43 5.75 13.31
CA LEU A 226 -20.14 5.87 14.73
C LEU A 226 -18.81 6.58 15.01
N ALA A 227 -17.76 6.28 14.23
CA ALA A 227 -16.43 6.86 14.40
C ALA A 227 -15.54 6.63 13.17
N THR A 228 -14.44 7.37 13.09
CA THR A 228 -13.34 7.08 12.14
C THR A 228 -12.18 6.40 12.84
N SER A 229 -11.44 5.59 12.10
CA SER A 229 -10.31 4.81 12.64
C SER A 229 -9.01 5.59 12.78
N GLY A 230 -8.90 6.70 12.07
CA GLY A 230 -7.67 7.51 12.05
C GLY A 230 -7.42 8.24 13.36
N LYS A 231 -6.19 8.71 13.54
CA LYS A 231 -5.81 9.51 14.71
C LYS A 231 -6.45 10.91 14.72
N GLN A 232 -6.84 11.39 13.54
CA GLN A 232 -7.53 12.67 13.35
C GLN A 232 -8.89 12.42 12.71
N ARG A 233 -9.83 13.34 12.95
CA ARG A 233 -11.15 13.30 12.31
C ARG A 233 -11.04 13.43 10.80
N SER A 234 -11.98 12.79 10.10
CA SER A 234 -12.17 12.99 8.67
C SER A 234 -12.53 14.44 8.35
N THR A 235 -11.91 15.01 7.32
CA THR A 235 -12.29 16.34 6.81
C THR A 235 -13.66 16.34 6.16
N LEU A 236 -14.13 15.20 5.68
CA LEU A 236 -15.47 15.02 5.08
C LEU A 236 -16.55 14.80 6.13
N MET A 237 -16.18 14.35 7.31
CA MET A 237 -17.09 14.03 8.42
C MET A 237 -16.56 14.62 9.74
N PRO A 238 -16.36 15.96 9.84
CA PRO A 238 -15.71 16.58 10.99
C PRO A 238 -16.52 16.44 12.29
N GLN A 239 -17.83 16.21 12.19
CA GLN A 239 -18.70 15.93 13.33
C GLN A 239 -18.53 14.51 13.88
N LEU A 240 -17.97 13.58 13.10
CA LEU A 240 -17.80 12.20 13.50
C LEU A 240 -16.53 12.07 14.36
N PRO A 241 -16.59 11.53 15.59
CA PRO A 241 -15.41 11.36 16.42
C PRO A 241 -14.49 10.29 15.84
N THR A 242 -13.24 10.29 16.27
CA THR A 242 -12.34 9.16 16.08
C THR A 242 -12.59 8.08 17.15
N ILE A 243 -12.09 6.86 16.93
CA ILE A 243 -12.07 5.82 17.97
C ILE A 243 -11.26 6.30 19.18
N ALA A 244 -10.16 7.04 18.95
CA ALA A 244 -9.35 7.62 20.02
C ALA A 244 -10.17 8.57 20.90
N GLU A 245 -10.96 9.47 20.30
CA GLU A 245 -11.87 10.39 21.02
C GLU A 245 -13.05 9.66 21.68
N SER A 246 -13.37 8.45 21.25
CA SER A 246 -14.44 7.61 21.80
C SER A 246 -14.03 6.80 23.05
N GLY A 247 -12.90 7.14 23.67
CA GLY A 247 -12.43 6.54 24.93
C GLY A 247 -11.22 5.61 24.77
N TYR A 248 -10.59 5.54 23.59
CA TYR A 248 -9.43 4.68 23.29
C TYR A 248 -8.24 5.51 22.74
N PRO A 249 -7.61 6.38 23.56
CA PRO A 249 -6.68 7.44 23.09
C PRO A 249 -5.47 6.92 22.31
N GLU A 250 -5.04 5.67 22.57
CA GLU A 250 -3.92 5.04 21.86
C GLU A 250 -4.32 4.40 20.53
N PHE A 251 -5.62 4.42 20.18
CA PHE A 251 -6.09 3.81 18.95
C PHE A 251 -5.70 4.64 17.73
N ASP A 252 -5.03 4.00 16.78
CA ASP A 252 -4.73 4.56 15.47
C ASP A 252 -4.87 3.46 14.40
N GLY A 253 -5.94 3.53 13.62
CA GLY A 253 -6.22 2.66 12.49
C GLY A 253 -6.00 3.35 11.15
N THR A 254 -4.98 4.22 11.07
CA THR A 254 -4.57 4.87 9.81
C THR A 254 -3.85 3.88 8.90
N PHE A 255 -4.24 3.86 7.63
CA PHE A 255 -3.58 3.11 6.56
C PHE A 255 -2.81 4.04 5.63
N TRP A 256 -1.83 3.46 4.94
CA TRP A 256 -0.93 4.18 4.05
C TRP A 256 -0.96 3.64 2.62
N LEU A 257 -0.72 4.52 1.68
CA LEU A 257 -0.43 4.18 0.30
C LEU A 257 1.07 4.37 0.07
N PHE A 258 1.73 3.27 -0.27
CA PHE A 258 3.16 3.25 -0.53
C PHE A 258 3.45 3.19 -2.03
N LEU A 259 4.43 3.98 -2.46
CA LEU A 259 5.15 3.74 -3.68
C LEU A 259 6.37 2.87 -3.37
N ALA A 260 6.54 1.80 -4.14
CA ALA A 260 7.63 0.86 -3.99
C ALA A 260 8.15 0.39 -5.36
N ALA A 261 9.31 -0.24 -5.37
CA ALA A 261 9.94 -0.75 -6.58
C ALA A 261 10.62 -2.10 -6.33
N PRO A 262 10.98 -2.86 -7.39
CA PRO A 262 11.87 -4.00 -7.27
C PRO A 262 13.18 -3.58 -6.62
N LYS A 263 13.74 -4.45 -5.77
CA LYS A 263 15.06 -4.24 -5.19
C LYS A 263 16.13 -4.18 -6.28
N GLY A 264 16.99 -3.16 -6.20
CA GLY A 264 18.11 -3.00 -7.12
C GLY A 264 17.89 -2.00 -8.27
N VAL A 265 16.75 -1.32 -8.32
CA VAL A 265 16.58 -0.18 -9.25
C VAL A 265 17.70 0.85 -9.00
N PRO A 266 18.42 1.34 -10.04
CA PRO A 266 19.49 2.31 -9.88
C PRO A 266 19.05 3.59 -9.14
N ALA A 267 19.92 4.12 -8.28
CA ALA A 267 19.59 5.23 -7.40
C ALA A 267 19.20 6.53 -8.14
N ASP A 268 19.82 6.79 -9.27
CA ASP A 268 19.52 7.94 -10.14
C ASP A 268 18.14 7.83 -10.82
N ILE A 269 17.75 6.62 -11.22
CA ILE A 269 16.40 6.33 -11.73
C ILE A 269 15.37 6.50 -10.61
N GLN A 270 15.64 5.94 -9.41
CA GLN A 270 14.77 6.13 -8.26
C GLN A 270 14.58 7.62 -7.96
N LYS A 271 15.68 8.37 -7.87
CA LYS A 271 15.66 9.81 -7.59
C LYS A 271 14.79 10.56 -8.61
N ARG A 272 15.00 10.34 -9.90
CA ARG A 272 14.25 11.02 -10.96
C ARG A 272 12.74 10.72 -10.93
N PHE A 273 12.37 9.45 -10.68
CA PHE A 273 10.97 9.07 -10.56
C PHE A 273 10.34 9.66 -9.29
N LEU A 274 11.03 9.59 -8.16
CA LEU A 274 10.55 10.12 -6.89
C LEU A 274 10.40 11.64 -6.91
N GLU A 275 11.29 12.38 -7.54
CA GLU A 275 11.17 13.83 -7.73
C GLU A 275 9.91 14.19 -8.52
N ALA A 276 9.62 13.46 -9.61
CA ALA A 276 8.39 13.67 -10.39
C ALA A 276 7.14 13.32 -9.57
N MET A 277 7.17 12.23 -8.80
CA MET A 277 6.09 11.83 -7.90
C MET A 277 5.87 12.86 -6.78
N GLU A 278 6.91 13.37 -6.15
CA GLU A 278 6.81 14.31 -5.05
C GLU A 278 6.19 15.65 -5.51
N VAL A 279 6.61 16.16 -6.68
CA VAL A 279 5.98 17.33 -7.29
C VAL A 279 4.48 17.10 -7.52
N ALA A 280 4.12 15.92 -8.04
CA ALA A 280 2.72 15.56 -8.27
C ALA A 280 1.93 15.45 -6.95
N ILE A 281 2.47 14.77 -5.93
CA ILE A 281 1.87 14.58 -4.61
C ILE A 281 1.57 15.94 -3.93
N ARG A 282 2.49 16.91 -4.04
CA ARG A 282 2.34 18.22 -3.41
C ARG A 282 1.52 19.21 -4.22
N SER A 283 1.11 18.86 -5.44
CA SER A 283 0.35 19.77 -6.27
C SER A 283 -1.05 20.03 -5.66
N PRO A 284 -1.54 21.30 -5.66
CA PRO A 284 -2.90 21.61 -5.21
C PRO A 284 -3.96 20.82 -5.96
N GLU A 285 -3.76 20.61 -7.26
CA GLU A 285 -4.67 19.82 -8.09
C GLU A 285 -4.84 18.39 -7.56
N GLN A 286 -3.74 17.74 -7.16
CA GLN A 286 -3.82 16.39 -6.61
C GLN A 286 -4.49 16.36 -5.24
N GLN A 287 -4.16 17.33 -4.37
CA GLN A 287 -4.80 17.46 -3.06
C GLN A 287 -6.34 17.60 -3.21
N ASP A 288 -6.79 18.45 -4.13
CA ASP A 288 -8.23 18.66 -4.35
C ASP A 288 -8.93 17.43 -4.95
N ARG A 289 -8.25 16.66 -5.80
CA ARG A 289 -8.80 15.43 -6.40
C ARG A 289 -9.05 14.32 -5.39
N VAL A 290 -8.24 14.23 -4.34
CA VAL A 290 -8.35 13.13 -3.34
C VAL A 290 -9.14 13.52 -2.10
N LYS A 291 -9.36 14.81 -1.84
CA LYS A 291 -10.21 15.27 -0.74
C LYS A 291 -11.59 14.60 -0.72
N PRO A 292 -12.34 14.53 -1.85
CA PRO A 292 -13.68 13.93 -1.85
C PRO A 292 -13.74 12.44 -1.48
N VAL A 293 -12.60 11.77 -1.41
CA VAL A 293 -12.49 10.36 -1.03
C VAL A 293 -11.75 10.14 0.29
N ASP A 294 -11.55 11.22 1.06
CA ASP A 294 -10.92 11.20 2.39
C ASP A 294 -9.51 10.61 2.41
N ILE A 295 -8.75 10.93 1.37
CA ILE A 295 -7.32 10.59 1.27
C ILE A 295 -6.51 11.87 1.47
N GLU A 296 -5.50 11.80 2.30
CA GLU A 296 -4.53 12.86 2.52
C GLU A 296 -3.22 12.50 1.84
N MET A 297 -2.81 13.33 0.88
CA MET A 297 -1.50 13.21 0.24
C MET A 297 -0.44 13.81 1.16
N VAL A 298 0.57 13.02 1.49
CA VAL A 298 1.62 13.40 2.48
C VAL A 298 2.97 13.55 1.81
N GLY A 299 3.39 12.53 1.07
CA GLY A 299 4.76 12.41 0.57
C GLY A 299 5.79 12.16 1.68
N SER A 300 6.89 11.51 1.35
CA SER A 300 7.99 11.29 2.30
C SER A 300 9.30 10.99 1.59
N THR A 301 10.41 11.05 2.32
CA THR A 301 11.67 10.44 1.87
C THR A 301 11.60 8.92 1.92
N ALA A 302 12.51 8.24 1.23
CA ALA A 302 12.59 6.78 1.25
C ALA A 302 12.87 6.23 2.65
N ASP A 303 13.74 6.87 3.43
CA ASP A 303 14.07 6.44 4.79
C ASP A 303 12.85 6.51 5.71
N LEU A 304 12.09 7.62 5.66
CA LEU A 304 10.85 7.76 6.44
C LEU A 304 9.78 6.74 6.00
N ALA A 305 9.68 6.46 4.71
CA ALA A 305 8.75 5.46 4.18
C ALA A 305 9.10 4.05 4.67
N GLN A 306 10.38 3.67 4.64
CA GLN A 306 10.86 2.37 5.14
C GLN A 306 10.68 2.26 6.65
N GLN A 307 10.97 3.32 7.40
CA GLN A 307 10.73 3.37 8.83
C GLN A 307 9.23 3.17 9.15
N LYS A 308 8.34 3.86 8.42
CA LYS A 308 6.89 3.72 8.56
C LYS A 308 6.43 2.31 8.22
N ALA A 309 6.92 1.72 7.13
CA ALA A 309 6.58 0.34 6.75
C ALA A 309 7.03 -0.67 7.82
N LYS A 310 8.21 -0.48 8.43
CA LYS A 310 8.71 -1.32 9.53
C LYS A 310 7.84 -1.18 10.79
N GLU A 311 7.49 0.04 11.17
CA GLU A 311 6.59 0.34 12.30
C GLU A 311 5.24 -0.37 12.12
N LEU A 312 4.61 -0.17 10.96
CA LEU A 312 3.33 -0.80 10.64
C LEU A 312 3.44 -2.32 10.60
N SER A 313 4.52 -2.87 10.05
CA SER A 313 4.74 -4.33 10.04
C SER A 313 4.80 -4.90 11.45
N GLY A 314 5.51 -4.25 12.38
CA GLY A 314 5.57 -4.69 13.78
C GLY A 314 4.21 -4.59 14.48
N LYS A 315 3.47 -3.51 14.26
CA LYS A 315 2.10 -3.33 14.78
C LYS A 315 1.17 -4.44 14.32
N TRP A 316 1.13 -4.69 13.02
CA TRP A 316 0.25 -5.70 12.44
C TRP A 316 0.69 -7.13 12.77
N GLU A 317 1.98 -7.40 12.84
CA GLU A 317 2.49 -8.70 13.32
C GLU A 317 2.01 -9.00 14.74
N ALA A 318 2.12 -8.04 15.65
CA ALA A 318 1.67 -8.20 17.01
C ALA A 318 0.16 -8.50 17.09
N LEU A 319 -0.66 -7.75 16.33
CA LEU A 319 -2.10 -7.96 16.27
C LEU A 319 -2.43 -9.33 15.67
N THR A 320 -1.93 -9.64 14.47
CA THR A 320 -2.26 -10.89 13.76
C THR A 320 -1.85 -12.13 14.52
N ARG A 321 -0.74 -12.07 15.25
CA ARG A 321 -0.29 -13.14 16.16
C ARG A 321 -1.25 -13.29 17.34
N LYS A 322 -1.66 -12.17 17.98
CA LYS A 322 -2.58 -12.18 19.14
C LYS A 322 -3.93 -12.80 18.80
N ILE A 323 -4.50 -12.45 17.63
CA ILE A 323 -5.80 -12.96 17.18
C ILE A 323 -5.71 -14.24 16.35
N GLN A 324 -4.49 -14.76 16.14
CA GLN A 324 -4.20 -15.96 15.32
C GLN A 324 -4.74 -15.84 13.89
N LEU A 325 -4.72 -14.62 13.33
CA LEU A 325 -5.22 -14.35 11.98
C LEU A 325 -4.39 -15.11 10.94
N LYS A 326 -5.07 -15.92 10.14
CA LYS A 326 -4.52 -16.61 8.98
C LYS A 326 -5.39 -16.30 7.78
N ALA A 327 -4.76 -16.07 6.64
CA ALA A 327 -5.42 -16.04 5.33
C ALA A 327 -5.06 -17.32 4.58
N GLU A 328 -6.05 -17.92 3.92
CA GLU A 328 -5.88 -19.13 3.13
C GLU A 328 -5.12 -18.87 1.81
#